data_09d9d3a1804e18d76a300eb606ab478b
#
_entry.id   09d9d3a1804e18d76a300eb606ab478b
#
_cell.length_a   1.000
_cell.length_b   1.000
_cell.length_c   1.000
_cell.angle_alpha   90.00
_cell.angle_beta   90.00
_cell.angle_gamma   90.00
#
_symmetry.space_group_name_H-M   'P 1'
#
loop_
_entity.id
_entity.type
_entity.pdbx_description
1 polymer ?
#
loop_
_entity_poly.entity_id
_entity_poly.type
_entity_poly.pdbx_seq_one_letter_code
_entity_poly.pdbx_strand_id
1 'polypeptide(L)'
;RYMRDYAKVLKSFDDNVGRVLDYLKQTGLDKNTIVIYASDQGFYMGEHGWFDKRFMYEESMRTPLVMSLPKEFNKRGDVTEMVQNIDYAPTILQLAGVNVPSDMQGVSLLPLLKGQKQKHWRDALYYHFHEYPAEHAVKRHYGIRTKRYKLIHFYNDIDTWELYDLEKDPKEMHNAYNDANMQPVVKKLKKELWKLQEQYDDPIRFKYPLN
;
A
#
# COMPACT_ATOMS: atom_id res chain seq x y z
N ARG A 1 17.93 -9.22 -20.76
CA ARG A 1 18.75 -9.90 -19.73
C ARG A 1 18.14 -9.70 -18.34
N TYR A 2 17.91 -8.47 -17.89
CA TYR A 2 17.37 -8.12 -16.57
C TYR A 2 16.10 -8.91 -16.22
N MET A 3 15.04 -8.84 -17.02
CA MET A 3 13.76 -9.55 -16.80
C MET A 3 13.94 -11.07 -16.64
N ARG A 4 14.83 -11.66 -17.42
CA ARG A 4 15.12 -13.09 -17.31
C ARG A 4 15.82 -13.43 -15.99
N ASP A 5 16.76 -12.60 -15.56
CA ASP A 5 17.50 -12.83 -14.33
C ASP A 5 16.58 -12.59 -13.11
N TYR A 6 15.70 -11.58 -13.16
CA TYR A 6 14.63 -11.36 -12.19
C TYR A 6 13.68 -12.58 -12.07
N ALA A 7 13.21 -13.12 -13.21
CA ALA A 7 12.33 -14.28 -13.19
C ALA A 7 13.01 -15.53 -12.59
N LYS A 8 14.32 -15.71 -12.76
CA LYS A 8 15.08 -16.78 -12.10
C LYS A 8 15.12 -16.63 -10.58
N VAL A 9 15.32 -15.39 -10.12
CA VAL A 9 15.29 -15.08 -8.66
C VAL A 9 13.91 -15.38 -8.09
N LEU A 10 12.84 -14.96 -8.76
CA LEU A 10 11.47 -15.26 -8.36
C LEU A 10 11.21 -16.78 -8.28
N LYS A 11 11.69 -17.53 -9.28
CA LYS A 11 11.56 -19.00 -9.26
C LYS A 11 12.28 -19.63 -8.08
N SER A 12 13.51 -19.20 -7.81
CA SER A 12 14.27 -19.69 -6.65
C SER A 12 13.58 -19.32 -5.32
N PHE A 13 13.02 -18.13 -5.25
CA PHE A 13 12.26 -17.69 -4.07
C PHE A 13 11.01 -18.56 -3.86
N ASP A 14 10.23 -18.78 -4.91
CA ASP A 14 9.03 -19.64 -4.90
C ASP A 14 9.34 -21.06 -4.42
N ASP A 15 10.42 -21.67 -4.95
CA ASP A 15 10.87 -23.00 -4.52
C ASP A 15 11.22 -23.05 -3.03
N ASN A 16 11.85 -22.02 -2.49
CA ASN A 16 12.19 -21.96 -1.07
C ASN A 16 10.96 -21.73 -0.18
N VAL A 17 9.99 -20.92 -0.60
CA VAL A 17 8.69 -20.78 0.08
C VAL A 17 7.98 -22.13 0.10
N GLY A 18 7.94 -22.84 -1.03
CA GLY A 18 7.39 -24.19 -1.12
C GLY A 18 8.01 -25.16 -0.12
N ARG A 19 9.34 -25.17 0.00
CA ARG A 19 10.06 -26.02 0.99
C ARG A 19 9.66 -25.72 2.43
N VAL A 20 9.46 -24.45 2.79
CA VAL A 20 9.00 -24.07 4.13
C VAL A 20 7.58 -24.56 4.38
N LEU A 21 6.68 -24.38 3.41
CA LEU A 21 5.29 -24.84 3.53
C LEU A 21 5.20 -26.37 3.63
N ASP A 22 6.00 -27.10 2.86
CA ASP A 22 6.09 -28.56 2.93
C ASP A 22 6.60 -29.03 4.29
N TYR A 23 7.61 -28.37 4.84
CA TYR A 23 8.12 -28.68 6.19
C TYR A 23 7.03 -28.49 7.26
N LEU A 24 6.31 -27.35 7.24
CA LEU A 24 5.21 -27.11 8.16
C LEU A 24 4.15 -28.21 8.09
N LYS A 25 3.79 -28.63 6.88
CA LYS A 25 2.81 -29.68 6.64
C LYS A 25 3.30 -31.06 7.12
N GLN A 26 4.55 -31.43 6.81
CA GLN A 26 5.16 -32.70 7.21
C GLN A 26 5.28 -32.84 8.72
N THR A 27 5.54 -31.76 9.41
CA THR A 27 5.66 -31.73 10.87
C THR A 27 4.33 -31.51 11.59
N GLY A 28 3.24 -31.20 10.85
CA GLY A 28 1.93 -30.89 11.42
C GLY A 28 1.83 -29.51 12.07
N LEU A 29 2.87 -28.67 11.96
CA LEU A 29 2.90 -27.30 12.47
C LEU A 29 1.96 -26.38 11.72
N ASP A 30 1.61 -26.69 10.47
CA ASP A 30 0.67 -25.94 9.63
C ASP A 30 -0.70 -25.73 10.30
N LYS A 31 -1.09 -26.62 11.23
CA LYS A 31 -2.37 -26.54 11.95
C LYS A 31 -2.42 -25.39 12.96
N ASN A 32 -1.26 -24.93 13.44
CA ASN A 32 -1.15 -23.89 14.47
C ASN A 32 -0.13 -22.81 14.07
N THR A 33 0.05 -22.59 12.78
CA THR A 33 0.96 -21.57 12.26
C THR A 33 0.21 -20.66 11.28
N ILE A 34 0.32 -19.35 11.49
CA ILE A 34 -0.11 -18.35 10.54
C ILE A 34 1.08 -18.05 9.64
N VAL A 35 0.89 -18.19 8.32
CA VAL A 35 1.91 -17.85 7.34
C VAL A 35 1.48 -16.57 6.63
N ILE A 36 2.32 -15.55 6.65
CA ILE A 36 2.10 -14.27 5.97
C ILE A 36 3.16 -14.13 4.88
N TYR A 37 2.69 -14.06 3.63
CA TYR A 37 3.51 -13.68 2.49
C TYR A 37 3.18 -12.24 2.12
N ALA A 38 4.16 -11.37 2.21
CA ALA A 38 4.00 -9.94 1.95
C ALA A 38 5.27 -9.36 1.35
N SER A 39 5.18 -8.15 0.79
CA SER A 39 6.34 -7.33 0.42
C SER A 39 6.22 -5.97 1.10
N ASP A 40 7.36 -5.37 1.42
CA ASP A 40 7.46 -4.01 1.96
C ASP A 40 7.16 -2.96 0.88
N GLN A 41 7.52 -3.26 -0.38
CA GLN A 41 7.49 -2.32 -1.49
C GLN A 41 7.26 -3.07 -2.82
N GLY A 42 6.58 -2.42 -3.77
CA GLY A 42 6.56 -2.83 -5.16
C GLY A 42 7.84 -2.44 -5.91
N PHE A 43 7.85 -2.61 -7.23
CA PHE A 43 9.01 -2.30 -8.07
C PHE A 43 8.60 -2.06 -9.52
N TYR A 44 9.15 -1.01 -10.13
CA TYR A 44 9.02 -0.74 -11.57
C TYR A 44 10.00 -1.61 -12.35
N MET A 45 9.50 -2.25 -13.39
CA MET A 45 10.30 -3.09 -14.27
C MET A 45 10.34 -2.54 -15.70
N GLY A 46 10.29 -1.23 -15.83
CA GLY A 46 10.25 -0.48 -17.07
C GLY A 46 8.97 0.35 -17.24
N GLU A 47 7.96 0.13 -16.39
CA GLU A 47 6.76 0.96 -16.36
C GLU A 47 7.16 2.42 -16.07
N HIS A 48 6.47 3.38 -16.67
CA HIS A 48 6.78 4.82 -16.61
C HIS A 48 8.23 5.16 -16.99
N GLY A 49 8.97 4.24 -17.65
CA GLY A 49 10.39 4.40 -17.97
C GLY A 49 11.34 4.18 -16.80
N TRP A 50 10.88 3.60 -15.68
CA TRP A 50 11.63 3.44 -14.44
C TRP A 50 12.04 2.00 -14.13
N PHE A 51 13.15 1.88 -13.42
CA PHE A 51 13.60 0.69 -12.69
C PHE A 51 13.92 1.13 -11.26
N ASP A 52 12.89 1.34 -10.46
CA ASP A 52 12.95 1.88 -9.09
C ASP A 52 11.66 1.48 -8.34
N LYS A 53 11.41 2.05 -7.15
CA LYS A 53 10.31 1.69 -6.27
C LYS A 53 9.74 2.83 -5.42
N ARG A 54 9.93 4.09 -5.76
CA ARG A 54 9.67 5.23 -4.85
C ARG A 54 8.49 6.11 -5.23
N PHE A 55 8.19 6.24 -6.52
CA PHE A 55 7.02 7.01 -6.94
C PHE A 55 5.72 6.37 -6.48
N MET A 56 4.71 7.20 -6.20
CA MET A 56 3.41 6.78 -5.70
C MET A 56 2.50 6.16 -6.78
N TYR A 57 3.03 5.41 -7.75
CA TYR A 57 2.21 4.69 -8.73
C TYR A 57 1.94 3.25 -8.28
N GLU A 58 0.96 2.58 -8.90
CA GLU A 58 0.49 1.26 -8.44
C GLU A 58 1.60 0.20 -8.43
N GLU A 59 2.56 0.23 -9.37
CA GLU A 59 3.70 -0.69 -9.42
C GLU A 59 4.58 -0.62 -8.16
N SER A 60 4.67 0.56 -7.55
CA SER A 60 5.40 0.78 -6.30
C SER A 60 4.54 0.48 -5.07
N MET A 61 3.27 0.90 -5.07
CA MET A 61 2.41 0.85 -3.89
C MET A 61 1.68 -0.48 -3.70
N ARG A 62 1.32 -1.16 -4.79
CA ARG A 62 0.53 -2.38 -4.76
C ARG A 62 1.41 -3.60 -4.52
N THR A 63 1.58 -3.97 -3.27
CA THR A 63 2.37 -5.13 -2.85
C THR A 63 1.47 -6.36 -2.62
N PRO A 64 2.01 -7.58 -2.76
CA PRO A 64 1.27 -8.77 -2.41
C PRO A 64 1.03 -8.85 -0.90
N LEU A 65 -0.13 -9.34 -0.50
CA LEU A 65 -0.42 -9.79 0.86
C LEU A 65 -1.28 -11.05 0.78
N VAL A 66 -0.69 -12.18 1.13
CA VAL A 66 -1.38 -13.47 1.19
C VAL A 66 -1.20 -14.06 2.59
N MET A 67 -2.28 -14.50 3.20
CA MET A 67 -2.25 -15.08 4.55
C MET A 67 -2.85 -16.48 4.53
N SER A 68 -2.08 -17.46 5.03
CA SER A 68 -2.58 -18.79 5.36
C SER A 68 -2.88 -18.85 6.85
N LEU A 69 -4.13 -19.17 7.18
CA LEU A 69 -4.66 -19.09 8.53
C LEU A 69 -5.12 -20.46 9.02
N PRO A 70 -4.97 -20.79 10.32
CA PRO A 70 -5.59 -21.92 10.94
C PRO A 70 -7.10 -21.99 10.71
N LYS A 71 -7.69 -23.19 10.89
CA LYS A 71 -9.10 -23.44 10.51
C LYS A 71 -10.14 -22.64 11.27
N GLU A 72 -9.81 -22.15 12.46
CA GLU A 72 -10.69 -21.29 13.27
C GLU A 72 -10.99 -19.94 12.64
N PHE A 73 -10.19 -19.49 11.67
CA PHE A 73 -10.47 -18.30 10.88
C PHE A 73 -11.38 -18.66 9.70
N ASN A 74 -12.58 -18.07 9.67
CA ASN A 74 -13.61 -18.43 8.70
C ASN A 74 -13.44 -17.80 7.32
N LYS A 75 -12.70 -16.68 7.21
CA LYS A 75 -12.54 -15.99 5.94
C LYS A 75 -11.68 -16.82 4.98
N ARG A 76 -12.19 -16.99 3.76
CA ARG A 76 -11.50 -17.58 2.63
C ARG A 76 -11.72 -16.70 1.40
N GLY A 77 -10.77 -16.73 0.47
CA GLY A 77 -10.82 -15.92 -0.75
C GLY A 77 -10.34 -14.49 -0.53
N ASP A 78 -10.73 -13.61 -1.44
CA ASP A 78 -10.19 -12.25 -1.51
C ASP A 78 -10.78 -11.32 -0.46
N VAL A 79 -9.93 -10.41 0.04
CA VAL A 79 -10.28 -9.26 0.85
C VAL A 79 -10.06 -8.02 -0.01
N THR A 80 -11.11 -7.24 -0.24
CA THR A 80 -11.10 -6.07 -1.14
C THR A 80 -10.99 -4.74 -0.41
N GLU A 81 -10.95 -4.78 0.92
CA GLU A 81 -10.70 -3.63 1.77
C GLU A 81 -9.28 -3.11 1.57
N MET A 82 -9.11 -1.79 1.69
CA MET A 82 -7.79 -1.15 1.56
C MET A 82 -6.96 -1.41 2.82
N VAL A 83 -5.81 -2.06 2.63
CA VAL A 83 -4.87 -2.41 3.72
C VAL A 83 -3.50 -1.79 3.45
N GLN A 84 -2.69 -1.66 4.49
CA GLN A 84 -1.35 -1.08 4.41
C GLN A 84 -0.35 -1.95 5.18
N ASN A 85 0.93 -1.83 4.88
CA ASN A 85 1.99 -2.53 5.62
C ASN A 85 2.05 -2.14 7.11
N ILE A 86 1.67 -0.92 7.49
CA ILE A 86 1.55 -0.50 8.90
C ILE A 86 0.49 -1.30 9.69
N ASP A 87 -0.39 -2.03 9.00
CA ASP A 87 -1.42 -2.87 9.62
C ASP A 87 -0.88 -4.22 10.09
N TYR A 88 0.31 -4.62 9.65
CA TYR A 88 0.88 -5.93 9.99
C TYR A 88 1.22 -6.03 11.48
N ALA A 89 1.89 -5.03 12.03
CA ALA A 89 2.29 -5.04 13.44
C ALA A 89 1.09 -5.14 14.40
N PRO A 90 0.05 -4.28 14.33
CA PRO A 90 -1.12 -4.42 15.18
C PRO A 90 -1.88 -5.72 14.94
N THR A 91 -1.87 -6.27 13.72
CA THR A 91 -2.47 -7.59 13.43
C THR A 91 -1.73 -8.71 14.14
N ILE A 92 -0.40 -8.73 14.05
CA ILE A 92 0.44 -9.77 14.68
C ILE A 92 0.30 -9.71 16.20
N LEU A 93 0.33 -8.52 16.81
CA LEU A 93 0.13 -8.36 18.25
C LEU A 93 -1.23 -8.91 18.68
N GLN A 94 -2.29 -8.56 17.98
CA GLN A 94 -3.63 -9.03 18.32
C GLN A 94 -3.80 -10.53 18.09
N LEU A 95 -3.18 -11.12 17.07
CA LEU A 95 -3.14 -12.58 16.87
C LEU A 95 -2.37 -13.30 17.97
N ALA A 96 -1.35 -12.66 18.54
CA ALA A 96 -0.59 -13.17 19.68
C ALA A 96 -1.28 -12.95 21.05
N GLY A 97 -2.47 -12.33 21.07
CA GLY A 97 -3.18 -12.01 22.31
C GLY A 97 -2.57 -10.84 23.09
N VAL A 98 -1.73 -10.04 22.45
CA VAL A 98 -1.07 -8.86 23.04
C VAL A 98 -1.87 -7.60 22.70
N ASN A 99 -1.98 -6.69 23.66
CA ASN A 99 -2.63 -5.39 23.43
C ASN A 99 -1.86 -4.58 22.39
N VAL A 100 -2.59 -3.96 21.46
CA VAL A 100 -2.01 -3.05 20.48
C VAL A 100 -1.75 -1.69 21.16
N PRO A 101 -0.51 -1.17 21.14
CA PRO A 101 -0.19 0.16 21.66
C PRO A 101 -1.00 1.26 20.95
N SER A 102 -1.41 2.28 21.68
CA SER A 102 -2.29 3.35 21.17
C SER A 102 -1.60 4.32 20.19
N ASP A 103 -0.27 4.33 20.16
CA ASP A 103 0.56 5.11 19.25
C ASP A 103 0.78 4.44 17.88
N MET A 104 0.32 3.20 17.70
CA MET A 104 0.33 2.55 16.40
C MET A 104 -0.74 3.14 15.47
N GLN A 105 -0.31 3.65 14.32
CA GLN A 105 -1.20 4.25 13.31
C GLN A 105 -1.92 3.22 12.43
N GLY A 106 -1.42 1.99 12.37
CA GLY A 106 -2.04 0.89 11.64
C GLY A 106 -3.28 0.32 12.34
N VAL A 107 -4.11 -0.37 11.58
CA VAL A 107 -5.36 -1.01 12.06
C VAL A 107 -5.24 -2.52 11.88
N SER A 108 -5.53 -3.29 12.93
CA SER A 108 -5.49 -4.76 12.85
C SER A 108 -6.42 -5.30 11.77
N LEU A 109 -5.91 -6.23 10.97
CA LEU A 109 -6.65 -6.95 9.95
C LEU A 109 -7.50 -8.09 10.52
N LEU A 110 -7.40 -8.39 11.82
CA LEU A 110 -8.07 -9.52 12.45
C LEU A 110 -9.59 -9.58 12.21
N PRO A 111 -10.34 -8.47 12.23
CA PRO A 111 -11.76 -8.50 11.88
C PRO A 111 -12.02 -8.96 10.43
N LEU A 112 -11.20 -8.51 9.48
CA LEU A 112 -11.29 -8.92 8.07
C LEU A 112 -10.95 -10.41 7.91
N LEU A 113 -9.91 -10.89 8.61
CA LEU A 113 -9.50 -12.30 8.63
C LEU A 113 -10.58 -13.22 9.22
N LYS A 114 -11.42 -12.71 10.12
CA LYS A 114 -12.61 -13.39 10.66
C LYS A 114 -13.83 -13.24 9.77
N GLY A 115 -13.74 -12.59 8.63
CA GLY A 115 -14.87 -12.35 7.72
C GLY A 115 -15.92 -11.38 8.25
N GLN A 116 -15.58 -10.56 9.22
CA GLN A 116 -16.47 -9.57 9.81
C GLN A 116 -16.56 -8.34 8.93
N LYS A 117 -17.79 -7.91 8.62
CA LYS A 117 -18.01 -6.66 7.88
C LYS A 117 -17.64 -5.46 8.75
N GLN A 118 -16.77 -4.60 8.24
CA GLN A 118 -16.34 -3.37 8.91
C GLN A 118 -17.06 -2.16 8.31
N LYS A 119 -17.98 -1.55 9.08
CA LYS A 119 -18.76 -0.37 8.62
C LYS A 119 -17.89 0.89 8.44
N HIS A 120 -16.78 0.97 9.14
CA HIS A 120 -15.89 2.14 9.20
C HIS A 120 -14.47 1.80 8.82
N TRP A 121 -14.30 0.90 7.84
CA TRP A 121 -12.97 0.64 7.29
C TRP A 121 -12.52 1.82 6.44
N ARG A 122 -11.19 2.03 6.37
CA ARG A 122 -10.62 3.11 5.57
C ARG A 122 -11.01 2.98 4.09
N ASP A 123 -11.26 4.13 3.47
CA ASP A 123 -11.57 4.27 2.04
C ASP A 123 -10.48 5.04 1.28
N ALA A 124 -9.44 5.48 1.99
CA ALA A 124 -8.30 6.17 1.44
C ALA A 124 -7.00 5.80 2.15
N LEU A 125 -5.89 5.89 1.44
CA LEU A 125 -4.53 5.70 1.92
C LEU A 125 -3.75 7.01 1.75
N TYR A 126 -2.88 7.30 2.74
CA TYR A 126 -1.91 8.39 2.68
C TYR A 126 -0.53 7.85 2.35
N TYR A 127 0.21 8.58 1.54
CA TYR A 127 1.60 8.29 1.22
C TYR A 127 2.42 9.57 1.28
N HIS A 128 3.65 9.51 1.81
CA HIS A 128 4.59 10.62 1.80
C HIS A 128 6.02 10.11 1.60
N PHE A 129 6.70 10.64 0.57
CA PHE A 129 8.10 10.41 0.26
C PHE A 129 8.91 11.67 0.54
N HIS A 130 9.84 11.59 1.51
CA HIS A 130 10.59 12.75 2.03
C HIS A 130 12.00 12.88 1.47
N GLU A 131 12.57 11.79 0.93
CA GLU A 131 13.98 11.67 0.62
C GLU A 131 14.37 12.41 -0.66
N TYR A 132 14.72 13.68 -0.52
CA TYR A 132 15.33 14.46 -1.59
C TYR A 132 15.91 15.79 -1.05
N PRO A 133 17.10 16.26 -1.51
CA PRO A 133 18.08 15.51 -2.35
C PRO A 133 18.75 14.40 -1.57
N ALA A 134 18.96 13.26 -2.23
CA ALA A 134 19.64 12.09 -1.66
C ALA A 134 20.22 11.22 -2.78
N GLU A 135 20.52 9.95 -2.49
CA GLU A 135 21.05 8.99 -3.46
C GLU A 135 20.15 8.83 -4.69
N HIS A 136 18.83 8.96 -4.50
CA HIS A 136 17.83 8.80 -5.56
C HIS A 136 17.33 10.14 -6.08
N ALA A 137 17.06 10.19 -7.40
CA ALA A 137 16.61 11.40 -8.08
C ALA A 137 15.08 11.65 -7.95
N VAL A 138 14.37 10.77 -7.24
CA VAL A 138 12.91 10.89 -7.03
C VAL A 138 12.60 12.11 -6.17
N LYS A 139 11.78 13.02 -6.70
CA LYS A 139 11.39 14.25 -6.00
C LYS A 139 10.42 13.96 -4.86
N ARG A 140 10.47 14.81 -3.82
CA ARG A 140 9.53 14.72 -2.70
C ARG A 140 8.11 14.82 -3.18
N HIS A 141 7.27 13.94 -2.68
CA HIS A 141 5.85 13.98 -3.00
C HIS A 141 5.03 13.33 -1.89
N TYR A 142 3.78 13.73 -1.82
CA TYR A 142 2.77 13.09 -0.99
C TYR A 142 1.47 12.96 -1.77
N GLY A 143 0.56 12.15 -1.29
CA GLY A 143 -0.71 11.98 -1.97
C GLY A 143 -1.72 11.14 -1.23
N ILE A 144 -2.88 11.04 -1.85
CA ILE A 144 -4.00 10.21 -1.42
C ILE A 144 -4.34 9.21 -2.52
N ARG A 145 -4.59 7.97 -2.11
CA ARG A 145 -5.12 6.91 -2.97
C ARG A 145 -6.44 6.43 -2.40
N THR A 146 -7.51 6.60 -3.15
CA THR A 146 -8.85 6.04 -2.88
C THR A 146 -9.08 4.80 -3.75
N LYS A 147 -10.21 4.10 -3.61
CA LYS A 147 -10.50 2.93 -4.49
C LYS A 147 -10.46 3.26 -5.98
N ARG A 148 -10.80 4.49 -6.37
CA ARG A 148 -10.89 4.90 -7.76
C ARG A 148 -9.83 5.92 -8.18
N TYR A 149 -9.51 6.87 -7.31
CA TYR A 149 -8.67 8.01 -7.69
C TYR A 149 -7.38 8.03 -6.91
N LYS A 150 -6.35 8.55 -7.54
CA LYS A 150 -5.08 8.89 -6.92
C LYS A 150 -4.74 10.35 -7.21
N LEU A 151 -4.41 11.12 -6.17
CA LEU A 151 -3.96 12.50 -6.28
C LEU A 151 -2.58 12.60 -5.65
N ILE A 152 -1.60 13.10 -6.39
CA ILE A 152 -0.19 13.22 -5.98
C ILE A 152 0.23 14.68 -6.08
N HIS A 153 0.97 15.17 -5.08
CA HIS A 153 1.61 16.48 -5.10
C HIS A 153 3.13 16.33 -4.99
N PHE A 154 3.84 16.69 -6.04
CA PHE A 154 5.28 16.87 -6.03
C PHE A 154 5.58 18.29 -5.56
N TYR A 155 6.01 18.42 -4.32
CA TYR A 155 6.19 19.71 -3.67
C TYR A 155 7.66 20.18 -3.66
N ASN A 156 7.91 21.44 -3.30
CA ASN A 156 9.19 22.12 -3.32
C ASN A 156 9.72 22.39 -4.73
N ASP A 157 10.48 21.43 -5.31
CA ASP A 157 11.30 21.65 -6.48
C ASP A 157 10.50 21.73 -7.78
N ILE A 158 9.38 21.03 -7.88
CA ILE A 158 8.57 20.90 -9.09
C ILE A 158 7.25 21.65 -8.95
N ASP A 159 6.61 21.54 -7.78
CA ASP A 159 5.26 22.07 -7.47
C ASP A 159 4.22 21.68 -8.51
N THR A 160 4.08 20.37 -8.73
CA THR A 160 3.19 19.80 -9.75
C THR A 160 2.23 18.81 -9.13
N TRP A 161 0.98 18.84 -9.62
CA TRP A 161 -0.05 17.91 -9.22
C TRP A 161 -0.36 16.89 -10.31
N GLU A 162 -0.66 15.67 -9.90
CA GLU A 162 -1.15 14.61 -10.79
C GLU A 162 -2.43 14.01 -10.22
N LEU A 163 -3.39 13.73 -11.12
CA LEU A 163 -4.64 13.03 -10.81
C LEU A 163 -4.84 11.89 -11.78
N TYR A 164 -5.14 10.71 -11.25
CA TYR A 164 -5.43 9.50 -12.03
C TYR A 164 -6.78 8.91 -11.66
N ASP A 165 -7.57 8.53 -12.66
CA ASP A 165 -8.80 7.71 -12.51
C ASP A 165 -8.42 6.24 -12.75
N LEU A 166 -8.15 5.50 -11.70
CA LEU A 166 -7.64 4.12 -11.75
C LEU A 166 -8.62 3.12 -12.38
N GLU A 167 -9.90 3.45 -12.52
CA GLU A 167 -10.86 2.65 -13.27
C GLU A 167 -10.69 2.82 -14.79
N LYS A 168 -10.38 4.02 -15.25
CA LYS A 168 -10.24 4.35 -16.68
C LYS A 168 -8.81 4.24 -17.15
N ASP A 169 -7.87 4.58 -16.28
CA ASP A 169 -6.43 4.59 -16.53
C ASP A 169 -5.68 3.83 -15.42
N PRO A 170 -5.81 2.49 -15.36
CA PRO A 170 -5.16 1.67 -14.34
C PRO A 170 -3.64 1.63 -14.47
N LYS A 171 -3.08 2.19 -15.54
CA LYS A 171 -1.65 2.33 -15.78
C LYS A 171 -1.10 3.72 -15.47
N GLU A 172 -1.95 4.64 -15.02
CA GLU A 172 -1.57 5.99 -14.59
C GLU A 172 -0.74 6.73 -15.65
N MET A 173 -1.15 6.63 -16.91
CA MET A 173 -0.45 7.23 -18.06
C MET A 173 -1.00 8.61 -18.45
N HIS A 174 -2.19 8.99 -17.96
CA HIS A 174 -2.86 10.23 -18.31
C HIS A 174 -3.18 11.09 -17.08
N ASN A 175 -2.36 12.12 -16.86
CA ASN A 175 -2.59 13.07 -15.78
C ASN A 175 -3.81 13.96 -16.08
N ALA A 176 -4.93 13.71 -15.39
CA ALA A 176 -6.19 14.42 -15.53
C ALA A 176 -6.34 15.61 -14.55
N TYR A 177 -5.28 16.06 -13.88
CA TYR A 177 -5.37 17.09 -12.85
C TYR A 177 -5.94 18.42 -13.39
N ASN A 178 -5.58 18.80 -14.63
CA ASN A 178 -6.01 20.05 -15.25
C ASN A 178 -7.32 19.93 -16.04
N ASP A 179 -7.93 18.75 -16.12
CA ASP A 179 -9.18 18.55 -16.84
C ASP A 179 -10.32 19.28 -16.11
N ALA A 180 -11.07 20.10 -16.85
CA ALA A 180 -12.14 20.93 -16.27
C ALA A 180 -13.23 20.11 -15.57
N ASN A 181 -13.57 18.94 -16.13
CA ASN A 181 -14.56 18.02 -15.59
C ASN A 181 -14.07 17.25 -14.35
N MET A 182 -12.76 17.25 -14.08
CA MET A 182 -12.17 16.58 -12.92
C MET A 182 -11.96 17.53 -11.72
N GLN A 183 -12.14 18.84 -11.88
CA GLN A 183 -11.93 19.81 -10.80
C GLN A 183 -12.76 19.55 -9.52
N PRO A 184 -14.02 19.10 -9.59
CA PRO A 184 -14.77 18.72 -8.39
C PRO A 184 -14.12 17.54 -7.65
N VAL A 185 -13.53 16.57 -8.37
CA VAL A 185 -12.81 15.42 -7.80
C VAL A 185 -11.52 15.90 -7.13
N VAL A 186 -10.73 16.76 -7.81
CA VAL A 186 -9.51 17.37 -7.24
C VAL A 186 -9.82 18.06 -5.91
N LYS A 187 -10.84 18.92 -5.88
CA LYS A 187 -11.24 19.64 -4.66
C LYS A 187 -11.64 18.70 -3.53
N LYS A 188 -12.39 17.64 -3.84
CA LYS A 188 -12.77 16.62 -2.86
C LYS A 188 -11.55 15.91 -2.30
N LEU A 189 -10.66 15.42 -3.18
CA LEU A 189 -9.47 14.67 -2.78
C LEU A 189 -8.48 15.53 -1.98
N LYS A 190 -8.30 16.80 -2.31
CA LYS A 190 -7.48 17.72 -1.51
C LYS A 190 -8.03 17.85 -0.07
N LYS A 191 -9.35 17.96 0.09
CA LYS A 191 -9.97 18.01 1.42
C LYS A 191 -9.77 16.71 2.21
N GLU A 192 -9.87 15.55 1.55
CA GLU A 192 -9.63 14.25 2.18
C GLU A 192 -8.16 14.06 2.53
N LEU A 193 -7.26 14.45 1.62
CA LEU A 193 -5.81 14.43 1.84
C LEU A 193 -5.41 15.26 3.06
N TRP A 194 -5.96 16.47 3.20
CA TRP A 194 -5.74 17.30 4.39
C TRP A 194 -6.11 16.58 5.69
N LYS A 195 -7.27 15.91 5.72
CA LYS A 195 -7.69 15.13 6.90
C LYS A 195 -6.74 13.99 7.23
N LEU A 196 -6.20 13.31 6.20
CA LEU A 196 -5.22 12.26 6.41
C LEU A 196 -3.90 12.81 6.95
N GLN A 197 -3.46 13.97 6.47
CA GLN A 197 -2.29 14.67 7.01
C GLN A 197 -2.48 15.08 8.47
N GLU A 198 -3.70 15.48 8.87
CA GLU A 198 -4.04 15.72 10.27
C GLU A 198 -4.03 14.42 11.09
N GLN A 199 -4.66 13.38 10.57
CA GLN A 199 -4.77 12.07 11.23
C GLN A 199 -3.40 11.46 11.53
N TYR A 200 -2.44 11.61 10.60
CA TYR A 200 -1.09 11.06 10.73
C TYR A 200 -0.07 12.06 11.28
N ASP A 201 -0.55 13.23 11.73
CA ASP A 201 0.26 14.33 12.27
C ASP A 201 1.42 14.74 11.38
N ASP A 202 1.20 14.77 10.07
CA ASP A 202 2.22 15.17 9.11
C ASP A 202 2.33 16.70 9.07
N PRO A 203 3.49 17.29 9.46
CA PRO A 203 3.68 18.73 9.49
C PRO A 203 3.69 19.41 8.12
N ILE A 204 3.77 18.64 7.03
CA ILE A 204 3.77 19.18 5.66
C ILE A 204 2.52 20.03 5.38
N ARG A 205 1.39 19.74 6.03
CA ARG A 205 0.12 20.47 5.89
C ARG A 205 0.23 21.97 6.22
N PHE A 206 1.14 22.35 7.12
CA PHE A 206 1.36 23.74 7.48
C PHE A 206 2.22 24.48 6.47
N LYS A 207 3.07 23.77 5.75
CA LYS A 207 3.97 24.32 4.74
C LYS A 207 3.30 24.47 3.37
N TYR A 208 2.42 23.52 3.03
CA TYR A 208 1.69 23.48 1.76
C TYR A 208 0.18 23.30 2.02
N PRO A 209 -0.52 24.37 2.42
CA PRO A 209 -1.97 24.29 2.67
C PRO A 209 -2.72 23.96 1.38
N LEU A 210 -3.68 23.05 1.49
CA LEU A 210 -4.46 22.50 0.36
C LEU A 210 -5.74 23.32 0.08
N ASN A 211 -5.61 24.63 0.02
CA ASN A 211 -6.74 25.56 -0.20
C ASN A 211 -7.27 25.49 -1.64
#